data_21b3647b4c05c038c9762dc68ff0f8d3
#
_entry.id   21b3647b4c05c038c9762dc68ff0f8d3
#
_cell.length_a   1.000
_cell.length_b   1.000
_cell.length_c   1.000
_cell.angle_alpha   90.00
_cell.angle_beta   90.00
_cell.angle_gamma   90.00
#
_symmetry.space_group_name_H-M   'P 1'
#
loop_
_entity.id
_entity.type
_entity.pdbx_description
1 polymer ?
#
loop_
_entity_poly.entity_id
_entity_poly.type
_entity_poly.pdbx_seq_one_letter_code
_entity_poly.pdbx_strand_id
1 'polypeptide(L)'
;MSKKINIDIWRFIVSFLIVAIHISPFAKISPEFDFFFTRILGRIAVPLFLMITGYYILDRALKDKQVLVDYTKKILKIYFLCILLYLPINIYMGSFKNIDIITILKYVFINGTLYHLWYFPALIVGVWITYYLVKKLGRKKALIVTILLYIIG
;
A
#
# COMPACT_ATOMS: atom_id res chain seq x y z
N MET A 1 1.54 26.89 -4.79
CA MET A 1 1.91 26.28 -3.48
C MET A 1 0.73 25.64 -2.75
N SER A 2 -0.49 26.19 -2.81
CA SER A 2 -1.66 25.72 -2.05
C SER A 2 -2.12 24.25 -2.31
N LYS A 3 -2.10 23.77 -3.55
CA LYS A 3 -2.54 22.39 -3.88
C LYS A 3 -1.69 21.27 -3.24
N LYS A 4 -0.38 21.48 -3.04
CA LYS A 4 0.49 20.48 -2.41
C LYS A 4 0.22 20.36 -0.90
N ILE A 5 0.01 21.49 -0.23
CA ILE A 5 -0.26 21.55 1.20
C ILE A 5 -1.56 20.77 1.53
N ASN A 6 -2.61 20.93 0.72
CA ASN A 6 -3.86 20.21 0.93
C ASN A 6 -3.70 18.68 0.83
N ILE A 7 -2.92 18.18 -0.13
CA ILE A 7 -2.69 16.73 -0.27
C ILE A 7 -1.89 16.18 0.92
N ASP A 8 -0.90 16.92 1.41
CA ASP A 8 -0.08 16.47 2.54
C ASP A 8 -0.90 16.44 3.85
N ILE A 9 -1.82 17.39 4.04
CA ILE A 9 -2.79 17.37 5.15
C ILE A 9 -3.68 16.12 5.07
N TRP A 10 -4.23 15.83 3.89
CA TRP A 10 -5.04 14.63 3.69
C TRP A 10 -4.25 13.35 3.95
N ARG A 11 -3.00 13.26 3.51
CA ARG A 11 -2.12 12.12 3.81
C ARG A 11 -1.92 11.95 5.30
N PHE A 12 -1.72 13.05 6.03
CA PHE A 12 -1.57 13.03 7.47
C PHE A 12 -2.84 12.53 8.17
N ILE A 13 -4.01 13.10 7.85
CA ILE A 13 -5.29 12.65 8.41
C ILE A 13 -5.53 11.16 8.15
N VAL A 14 -5.32 10.73 6.90
CA VAL A 14 -5.56 9.35 6.49
C VAL A 14 -4.58 8.37 7.15
N SER A 15 -3.37 8.80 7.54
CA SER A 15 -2.45 7.95 8.28
C SER A 15 -3.01 7.52 9.65
N PHE A 16 -3.80 8.37 10.31
CA PHE A 16 -4.50 8.00 11.54
C PHE A 16 -5.58 6.94 11.30
N LEU A 17 -6.27 6.97 10.17
CA LEU A 17 -7.24 5.93 9.81
C LEU A 17 -6.54 4.57 9.63
N ILE A 18 -5.34 4.54 9.05
CA ILE A 18 -4.56 3.30 8.94
C ILE A 18 -4.20 2.75 10.32
N VAL A 19 -3.77 3.61 11.23
CA VAL A 19 -3.51 3.18 12.62
C VAL A 19 -4.79 2.64 13.26
N ALA A 20 -5.90 3.38 13.14
CA ALA A 20 -7.18 3.00 13.72
C ALA A 20 -7.71 1.64 13.24
N ILE A 21 -7.52 1.29 11.96
CA ILE A 21 -7.90 -0.04 11.42
C ILE A 21 -7.21 -1.17 12.18
N HIS A 22 -6.00 -0.95 12.66
CA HIS A 22 -5.19 -1.98 13.31
C HIS A 22 -5.42 -2.07 14.82
N ILE A 23 -5.81 -0.98 15.48
CA ILE A 23 -5.96 -0.93 16.94
C ILE A 23 -7.41 -0.97 17.42
N SER A 24 -8.39 -0.77 16.52
CA SER A 24 -9.82 -0.72 16.87
C SER A 24 -10.08 0.15 18.12
N PRO A 25 -9.86 1.48 18.04
CA PRO A 25 -9.76 2.34 19.22
C PRO A 25 -11.07 2.49 19.97
N PHE A 26 -12.20 2.26 19.33
CA PHE A 26 -13.54 2.43 19.92
C PHE A 26 -14.23 1.11 20.26
N ALA A 27 -13.58 -0.05 20.06
CA ALA A 27 -14.19 -1.37 20.25
C ALA A 27 -14.77 -1.60 21.66
N LYS A 28 -14.15 -1.00 22.70
CA LYS A 28 -14.62 -1.10 24.09
C LYS A 28 -15.73 -0.09 24.46
N ILE A 29 -15.91 0.96 23.65
CA ILE A 29 -16.88 2.05 23.92
C ILE A 29 -18.16 1.77 23.13
N SER A 30 -18.05 1.57 21.83
CA SER A 30 -19.16 1.22 20.93
C SER A 30 -18.63 0.37 19.79
N PRO A 31 -18.92 -0.95 19.80
CA PRO A 31 -18.51 -1.87 18.73
C PRO A 31 -19.04 -1.47 17.35
N GLU A 32 -20.28 -0.93 17.28
CA GLU A 32 -20.92 -0.50 16.03
C GLU A 32 -20.18 0.71 15.44
N PHE A 33 -19.85 1.68 16.28
CA PHE A 33 -19.09 2.86 15.87
C PHE A 33 -17.67 2.47 15.44
N ASP A 34 -17.00 1.57 16.18
CA ASP A 34 -15.68 1.06 15.80
C ASP A 34 -15.72 0.35 14.45
N PHE A 35 -16.73 -0.48 14.22
CA PHE A 35 -16.92 -1.15 12.92
C PHE A 35 -17.09 -0.13 11.78
N PHE A 36 -17.95 0.86 11.94
CA PHE A 36 -18.13 1.92 10.96
C PHE A 36 -16.82 2.66 10.69
N PHE A 37 -16.13 3.08 11.75
CA PHE A 37 -14.93 3.88 11.67
C PHE A 37 -13.75 3.11 11.06
N THR A 38 -13.52 1.88 11.50
CA THR A 38 -12.37 1.08 11.08
C THR A 38 -12.62 0.28 9.80
N ARG A 39 -13.83 -0.28 9.62
CA ARG A 39 -14.14 -1.18 8.51
C ARG A 39 -14.77 -0.49 7.30
N ILE A 40 -15.39 0.67 7.47
CA ILE A 40 -15.97 1.45 6.38
C ILE A 40 -15.09 2.65 6.05
N LEU A 41 -14.93 3.59 6.97
CA LEU A 41 -14.12 4.79 6.73
C LEU A 41 -12.64 4.46 6.55
N GLY A 42 -12.09 3.61 7.38
CA GLY A 42 -10.69 3.23 7.34
C GLY A 42 -10.26 2.57 6.02
N ARG A 43 -11.16 1.81 5.37
CA ARG A 43 -10.86 1.17 4.09
C ARG A 43 -10.55 2.15 2.95
N ILE A 44 -10.96 3.40 3.06
CA ILE A 44 -10.65 4.45 2.08
C ILE A 44 -9.15 4.80 2.12
N ALA A 45 -8.49 4.58 3.24
CA ALA A 45 -7.12 5.04 3.48
C ALA A 45 -6.12 4.44 2.48
N VAL A 46 -6.11 3.13 2.29
CA VAL A 46 -5.14 2.44 1.42
C VAL A 46 -5.31 2.85 -0.04
N PRO A 47 -6.53 2.80 -0.65
CA PRO A 47 -6.75 3.31 -2.01
C PRO A 47 -6.33 4.76 -2.19
N LEU A 48 -6.61 5.62 -1.22
CA LEU A 48 -6.22 7.03 -1.30
C LEU A 48 -4.69 7.20 -1.35
N PHE A 49 -3.94 6.48 -0.53
CA PHE A 49 -2.48 6.50 -0.59
C PHE A 49 -1.94 5.99 -1.93
N LEU A 50 -2.53 4.93 -2.49
CA LEU A 50 -2.17 4.42 -3.82
C LEU A 50 -2.43 5.45 -4.91
N MET A 51 -3.62 6.11 -4.87
CA MET A 51 -3.98 7.17 -5.83
C MET A 51 -3.04 8.38 -5.73
N ILE A 52 -2.73 8.84 -4.53
CA ILE A 52 -1.80 9.96 -4.32
C ILE A 52 -0.41 9.60 -4.86
N THR A 53 0.06 8.37 -4.61
CA THR A 53 1.34 7.90 -5.15
C THR A 53 1.33 7.90 -6.67
N GLY A 54 0.30 7.34 -7.29
CA GLY A 54 0.12 7.37 -8.74
C GLY A 54 0.14 8.79 -9.31
N TYR A 55 -0.59 9.70 -8.67
CA TYR A 55 -0.65 11.11 -9.07
C TYR A 55 0.74 11.79 -9.10
N TYR A 56 1.57 11.54 -8.10
CA TYR A 56 2.89 12.19 -8.04
C TYR A 56 3.95 11.52 -8.90
N ILE A 57 3.85 10.21 -9.13
CA ILE A 57 4.92 9.43 -9.75
C ILE A 57 4.68 9.20 -11.23
N LEU A 58 3.42 8.93 -11.64
CA LEU A 58 3.10 8.45 -12.97
C LEU A 58 3.56 9.43 -14.08
N ASP A 59 3.23 10.70 -13.97
CA ASP A 59 3.58 11.70 -14.98
C ASP A 59 5.09 11.91 -15.13
N ARG A 60 5.79 11.83 -14.02
CA ARG A 60 7.25 11.91 -14.01
C ARG A 60 7.87 10.64 -14.60
N ALA A 61 7.35 9.48 -14.23
CA ALA A 61 7.82 8.19 -14.71
C ALA A 61 7.55 7.98 -16.21
N LEU A 62 6.47 8.54 -16.76
CA LEU A 62 6.19 8.50 -18.19
C LEU A 62 7.19 9.31 -19.02
N LYS A 63 7.77 10.37 -18.43
CA LYS A 63 8.84 11.17 -19.03
C LYS A 63 10.20 10.51 -18.87
N ASP A 64 10.48 10.01 -17.69
CA ASP A 64 11.73 9.34 -17.33
C ASP A 64 11.46 8.11 -16.46
N LYS A 65 11.69 6.93 -17.04
CA LYS A 65 11.51 5.65 -16.35
C LYS A 65 12.41 5.51 -15.11
N GLN A 66 13.54 6.22 -15.08
CA GLN A 66 14.45 6.16 -13.92
C GLN A 66 13.78 6.62 -12.63
N VAL A 67 12.85 7.56 -12.70
CA VAL A 67 12.02 8.00 -11.56
C VAL A 67 11.28 6.83 -10.92
N LEU A 68 10.74 5.90 -11.73
CA LEU A 68 10.02 4.73 -11.25
C LEU A 68 10.97 3.71 -10.58
N VAL A 69 12.14 3.52 -11.17
CA VAL A 69 13.19 2.64 -10.62
C VAL A 69 13.68 3.16 -9.28
N ASP A 70 13.98 4.46 -9.18
CA ASP A 70 14.47 5.08 -7.96
C ASP A 70 13.40 5.07 -6.84
N TYR A 71 12.15 5.29 -7.22
CA TYR A 71 11.03 5.14 -6.30
C TYR A 71 10.92 3.70 -5.78
N THR A 72 11.00 2.70 -6.66
CA THR A 72 10.96 1.28 -6.29
C THR A 72 12.10 0.94 -5.33
N LYS A 73 13.33 1.35 -5.63
CA LYS A 73 14.49 1.15 -4.74
C LYS A 73 14.27 1.77 -3.36
N LYS A 74 13.71 2.99 -3.31
CA LYS A 74 13.39 3.65 -2.04
C LYS A 74 12.35 2.86 -1.23
N ILE A 75 11.28 2.40 -1.86
CA ILE A 75 10.23 1.62 -1.19
C ILE A 75 10.78 0.27 -0.72
N LEU A 76 11.57 -0.44 -1.53
CA LEU A 76 12.21 -1.69 -1.15
C LEU A 76 13.16 -1.50 0.05
N LYS A 77 13.92 -0.40 0.09
CA LYS A 77 14.79 -0.09 1.22
C LYS A 77 13.99 0.10 2.52
N ILE A 78 12.88 0.84 2.47
CA ILE A 78 11.99 1.04 3.62
C ILE A 78 11.36 -0.29 4.03
N TYR A 79 10.87 -1.07 3.06
CA TYR A 79 10.26 -2.37 3.30
C TYR A 79 11.24 -3.33 4.00
N PHE A 80 12.47 -3.44 3.49
CA PHE A 80 13.51 -4.25 4.11
C PHE A 80 13.84 -3.80 5.52
N LEU A 81 13.93 -2.49 5.77
CA LEU A 81 14.11 -1.94 7.11
C LEU A 81 12.96 -2.34 8.05
N CYS A 82 11.72 -2.26 7.58
CA CYS A 82 10.56 -2.71 8.36
C CYS A 82 10.63 -4.21 8.67
N ILE A 83 11.01 -5.06 7.71
CA ILE A 83 11.20 -6.50 7.95
C ILE A 83 12.23 -6.73 9.06
N LEU A 84 13.35 -6.03 9.02
CA LEU A 84 14.40 -6.15 10.06
C LEU A 84 13.90 -5.70 11.43
N LEU A 85 13.18 -4.58 11.51
CA LEU A 85 12.61 -4.07 12.75
C LEU A 85 11.60 -5.04 13.37
N TYR A 86 10.81 -5.70 12.54
CA TYR A 86 9.79 -6.66 13.00
C TYR A 86 10.31 -8.09 13.16
N LEU A 87 11.55 -8.37 12.75
CA LEU A 87 12.14 -9.71 12.85
C LEU A 87 12.10 -10.30 14.28
N PRO A 88 12.47 -9.54 15.35
CA PRO A 88 12.39 -10.05 16.72
C PRO A 88 10.97 -10.47 17.12
N ILE A 89 9.96 -9.70 16.72
CA ILE A 89 8.55 -10.00 17.00
C ILE A 89 8.12 -11.27 16.27
N ASN A 90 8.48 -11.42 15.00
CA ASN A 90 8.17 -12.60 14.20
C ASN A 90 8.82 -13.87 14.78
N ILE A 91 10.05 -13.78 15.30
CA ILE A 91 10.75 -14.87 15.98
C ILE A 91 10.00 -15.24 17.27
N TYR A 92 9.67 -14.25 18.10
CA TYR A 92 8.93 -14.43 19.32
C TYR A 92 7.57 -15.11 19.10
N MET A 93 6.84 -14.68 18.08
CA MET A 93 5.54 -15.27 17.70
C MET A 93 5.66 -16.66 17.07
N GLY A 94 6.88 -17.12 16.80
CA GLY A 94 7.11 -18.42 16.18
C GLY A 94 6.70 -18.50 14.71
N SER A 95 6.63 -17.34 14.03
CA SER A 95 6.18 -17.24 12.63
C SER A 95 7.03 -18.04 11.64
N PHE A 96 8.24 -18.43 12.04
CA PHE A 96 9.19 -19.19 11.21
C PHE A 96 9.32 -20.66 11.64
N LYS A 97 8.50 -21.16 12.59
CA LYS A 97 8.53 -22.56 12.98
C LYS A 97 7.86 -23.44 11.93
N ASN A 98 8.59 -24.48 11.48
CA ASN A 98 8.11 -25.49 10.52
C ASN A 98 7.64 -24.90 9.16
N ILE A 99 8.32 -23.85 8.66
CA ILE A 99 7.99 -23.21 7.39
C ILE A 99 9.00 -23.64 6.33
N ASP A 100 8.49 -24.02 5.15
CA ASP A 100 9.29 -24.27 3.97
C ASP A 100 9.76 -22.96 3.29
N ILE A 101 10.79 -23.06 2.48
CA ILE A 101 11.38 -21.91 1.77
C ILE A 101 10.33 -21.17 0.91
N ILE A 102 9.40 -21.91 0.29
CA ILE A 102 8.36 -21.34 -0.57
C ILE A 102 7.43 -20.41 0.25
N THR A 103 7.08 -20.85 1.45
CA THR A 103 6.24 -20.05 2.36
C THR A 103 6.98 -18.79 2.86
N ILE A 104 8.28 -18.89 3.15
CA ILE A 104 9.10 -17.71 3.48
C ILE A 104 9.12 -16.71 2.32
N LEU A 105 9.32 -17.19 1.08
CA LEU A 105 9.29 -16.32 -0.09
C LEU A 105 7.91 -15.66 -0.27
N LYS A 106 6.82 -16.38 -0.07
CA LYS A 106 5.46 -15.79 -0.09
C LYS A 106 5.29 -14.72 0.98
N TYR A 107 5.76 -14.96 2.20
CA TYR A 107 5.71 -13.95 3.27
C TYR A 107 6.51 -12.69 2.91
N VAL A 108 7.71 -12.86 2.36
CA VAL A 108 8.56 -11.72 2.01
C VAL A 108 8.06 -10.96 0.78
N PHE A 109 7.58 -11.66 -0.27
CA PHE A 109 7.27 -11.01 -1.55
C PHE A 109 5.79 -10.67 -1.76
N ILE A 110 4.87 -11.35 -1.06
CA ILE A 110 3.42 -11.19 -1.30
C ILE A 110 2.72 -10.70 -0.05
N ASN A 111 2.81 -11.44 1.05
CA ASN A 111 2.00 -11.19 2.24
C ASN A 111 2.59 -10.12 3.17
N GLY A 112 3.90 -9.84 3.06
CA GLY A 112 4.64 -9.15 4.10
C GLY A 112 4.91 -10.08 5.29
N THR A 113 5.99 -9.86 6.02
CA THR A 113 6.31 -10.66 7.22
C THR A 113 5.38 -10.35 8.40
N LEU A 114 4.66 -9.25 8.35
CA LEU A 114 3.55 -8.89 9.21
C LEU A 114 2.38 -8.40 8.37
N TYR A 115 1.19 -8.61 8.90
CA TYR A 115 -0.09 -8.34 8.26
C TYR A 115 -0.17 -6.98 7.52
N HIS A 116 0.38 -5.91 8.06
CA HIS A 116 0.31 -4.57 7.43
C HIS A 116 1.42 -4.30 6.40
N LEU A 117 2.44 -5.15 6.30
CA LEU A 117 3.56 -4.94 5.37
C LEU A 117 3.22 -5.32 3.92
N TRP A 118 2.10 -6.05 3.67
CA TRP A 118 1.64 -6.38 2.32
C TRP A 118 1.46 -5.15 1.40
N TYR A 119 1.24 -3.99 2.01
CA TYR A 119 1.08 -2.74 1.28
C TYR A 119 2.29 -2.39 0.40
N PHE A 120 3.50 -2.66 0.86
CA PHE A 120 4.72 -2.33 0.10
C PHE A 120 4.86 -3.12 -1.21
N PRO A 121 4.76 -4.45 -1.23
CA PRO A 121 4.72 -5.21 -2.48
C PRO A 121 3.57 -4.78 -3.39
N ALA A 122 2.36 -4.63 -2.85
CA ALA A 122 1.19 -4.19 -3.62
C ALA A 122 1.39 -2.81 -4.26
N LEU A 123 1.99 -1.86 -3.53
CA LEU A 123 2.31 -0.54 -4.04
C LEU A 123 3.30 -0.60 -5.22
N ILE A 124 4.37 -1.37 -5.08
CA ILE A 124 5.37 -1.54 -6.14
C ILE A 124 4.70 -2.13 -7.39
N VAL A 125 4.01 -3.26 -7.24
CA VAL A 125 3.34 -3.94 -8.36
C VAL A 125 2.31 -3.02 -9.01
N GLY A 126 1.48 -2.34 -8.20
CA GLY A 126 0.44 -1.45 -8.68
C GLY A 126 0.98 -0.27 -9.50
N VAL A 127 2.06 0.37 -9.04
CA VAL A 127 2.67 1.49 -9.77
C VAL A 127 3.29 1.04 -11.08
N TRP A 128 3.96 -0.13 -11.12
CA TRP A 128 4.52 -0.69 -12.35
C TRP A 128 3.45 -1.11 -13.35
N ILE A 129 2.39 -1.80 -12.92
CA ILE A 129 1.25 -2.15 -13.77
C ILE A 129 0.63 -0.89 -14.37
N THR A 130 0.35 0.12 -13.54
CA THR A 130 -0.24 1.38 -13.99
C THR A 130 0.66 2.08 -15.01
N TYR A 131 1.96 2.14 -14.76
CA TYR A 131 2.93 2.72 -15.71
C TYR A 131 2.88 2.02 -17.07
N TYR A 132 2.94 0.69 -17.11
CA TYR A 132 2.91 -0.06 -18.37
C TYR A 132 1.57 0.04 -19.09
N LEU A 133 0.45 -0.02 -18.36
CA LEU A 133 -0.88 0.15 -18.93
C LEU A 133 -1.01 1.52 -19.60
N VAL A 134 -0.64 2.59 -18.89
CA VAL A 134 -0.75 3.95 -19.43
C VAL A 134 0.22 4.16 -20.58
N LYS A 135 1.44 3.65 -20.50
CA LYS A 135 2.44 3.74 -21.58
C LYS A 135 1.99 3.03 -22.86
N LYS A 136 1.34 1.86 -22.73
CA LYS A 136 0.93 1.02 -23.86
C LYS A 136 -0.43 1.42 -24.45
N LEU A 137 -1.39 1.72 -23.62
CA LEU A 137 -2.79 1.96 -24.03
C LEU A 137 -3.18 3.46 -24.04
N GLY A 138 -2.38 4.32 -23.43
CA GLY A 138 -2.75 5.69 -23.13
C GLY A 138 -3.71 5.79 -21.94
N ARG A 139 -3.85 7.00 -21.36
CA ARG A 139 -4.59 7.22 -20.10
C ARG A 139 -6.06 6.78 -20.16
N LYS A 140 -6.76 7.13 -21.24
CA LYS A 140 -8.20 6.82 -21.34
C LYS A 140 -8.49 5.31 -21.37
N LYS A 141 -7.76 4.57 -22.21
CA LYS A 141 -7.93 3.11 -22.31
C LYS A 141 -7.45 2.40 -21.05
N ALA A 142 -6.34 2.84 -20.46
CA ALA A 142 -5.86 2.31 -19.19
C ALA A 142 -6.89 2.48 -18.07
N LEU A 143 -7.57 3.62 -17.98
CA LEU A 143 -8.65 3.85 -17.03
C LEU A 143 -9.82 2.87 -17.24
N ILE A 144 -10.24 2.66 -18.48
CA ILE A 144 -11.33 1.70 -18.79
C ILE A 144 -10.91 0.28 -18.34
N VAL A 145 -9.69 -0.15 -18.67
CA VAL A 145 -9.19 -1.47 -18.28
C VAL A 145 -9.14 -1.61 -16.76
N THR A 146 -8.68 -0.59 -16.02
CA THR A 146 -8.64 -0.66 -14.55
C THR A 146 -10.01 -0.67 -13.92
N ILE A 147 -11.01 0.05 -14.48
CA ILE A 147 -12.41 -0.02 -14.03
C ILE A 147 -12.98 -1.42 -14.27
N LEU A 148 -12.76 -1.99 -15.46
CA LEU A 148 -13.22 -3.36 -15.76
C LEU A 148 -12.61 -4.38 -14.81
N LEU A 149 -11.29 -4.31 -14.56
CA LEU A 149 -10.62 -5.18 -13.60
C LEU A 149 -11.18 -5.03 -12.18
N TYR A 150 -11.53 -3.81 -11.78
CA TYR A 150 -12.13 -3.55 -10.47
C TYR A 150 -13.56 -4.13 -10.33
N ILE A 151 -14.32 -4.16 -11.43
CA ILE A 151 -15.68 -4.74 -11.42
C ILE A 151 -15.65 -6.27 -11.39
N ILE A 152 -14.63 -6.88 -12.01
CA ILE A 152 -14.49 -8.35 -12.10
C ILE A 152 -13.90 -8.95 -10.81
N GLY A 153 -12.98 -8.24 -10.12
CA GLY A 153 -12.25 -8.74 -8.96
C GLY A 153 -12.70 -8.21 -7.64
#